data_7e7379c0c977cf39be594b2a803b827e
#
_entry.id   7e7379c0c977cf39be594b2a803b827e
#
_cell.length_a   1.000
_cell.length_b   1.000
_cell.length_c   1.000
_cell.angle_alpha   90.00
_cell.angle_beta   90.00
_cell.angle_gamma   90.00
#
_symmetry.space_group_name_H-M   'P 1'
#
loop_
_entity.id
_entity.type
_entity.pdbx_description
1 polymer ?
#
loop_
_entity_poly.entity_id
_entity_poly.type
_entity_poly.pdbx_seq_one_letter_code
_entity_poly.pdbx_strand_id
1 'polypeptide(L)'
;MKYFYSKLEEINLKEDVFLTIGSFDGLHIGHIKIIDNLIKNAELSNCKSLVISFNPHPKIFFNNSNNFMINDIDSKIKILSHHKLDYLIDLVFDDSLTSLSYGEFENKLFDRLSIKKLYIGSDFRYGSNREGDIKTLQSFCKLNQILCEEIDLVMESSEGKKISSSQIRNYLQTGQVTLANELLNREFSIKGKVIKGDQRGRTVGIPTANIEYPKGLIQIPYGVYAVKTKVNEKMLNGIVNFGMRPTFDKKIPIVEDFIFDFNQDIYGQEIEIYFFEKIRNEQKFNGIEELLNQIKSDITVSKKILNHGN
;
A
#
# COMPACT_ATOMS: atom_id res chain seq x y z
N MET A 1 -5.98 -17.40 0.47
CA MET A 1 -6.43 -16.45 1.51
C MET A 1 -7.91 -16.13 1.34
N LYS A 2 -8.68 -16.08 2.44
CA LYS A 2 -10.06 -15.56 2.43
C LYS A 2 -10.05 -14.13 2.99
N TYR A 3 -10.77 -13.24 2.34
CA TYR A 3 -10.91 -11.83 2.72
C TYR A 3 -12.33 -11.53 3.18
N PHE A 4 -12.45 -10.77 4.27
CA PHE A 4 -13.72 -10.30 4.82
C PHE A 4 -13.65 -8.80 5.12
N TYR A 5 -14.66 -8.06 4.70
CA TYR A 5 -14.96 -6.71 5.18
C TYR A 5 -16.16 -6.82 6.08
N SER A 6 -16.01 -6.59 7.40
CA SER A 6 -16.99 -6.99 8.39
C SER A 6 -16.98 -6.07 9.61
N LYS A 7 -18.11 -5.92 10.24
CA LYS A 7 -18.18 -5.38 11.60
C LYS A 7 -17.69 -6.42 12.62
N LEU A 8 -17.28 -5.95 13.79
CA LEU A 8 -16.75 -6.83 14.84
C LEU A 8 -17.78 -7.90 15.27
N GLU A 9 -19.05 -7.52 15.37
CA GLU A 9 -20.15 -8.40 15.76
C GLU A 9 -20.50 -9.47 14.70
N GLU A 10 -20.12 -9.26 13.46
CA GLU A 10 -20.42 -10.13 12.32
C GLU A 10 -19.35 -11.18 12.08
N ILE A 11 -18.20 -11.07 12.75
CA ILE A 11 -17.12 -12.05 12.63
C ILE A 11 -17.64 -13.41 13.13
N ASN A 12 -17.41 -14.45 12.32
CA ASN A 12 -17.78 -15.82 12.64
C ASN A 12 -16.74 -16.79 12.07
N LEU A 13 -15.59 -16.88 12.73
CA LEU A 13 -14.57 -17.89 12.47
C LEU A 13 -14.51 -18.86 13.66
N LYS A 14 -14.72 -20.14 13.36
CA LYS A 14 -14.74 -21.20 14.38
C LYS A 14 -13.43 -21.93 14.53
N GLU A 15 -12.53 -21.75 13.57
CA GLU A 15 -11.20 -22.35 13.61
C GLU A 15 -10.32 -21.66 14.66
N ASP A 16 -9.42 -22.44 15.24
CA ASP A 16 -8.37 -21.91 16.11
C ASP A 16 -7.43 -21.01 15.29
N VAL A 17 -7.20 -19.80 15.76
CA VAL A 17 -6.42 -18.81 15.02
C VAL A 17 -5.22 -18.30 15.82
N PHE A 18 -4.14 -18.03 15.10
CA PHE A 18 -3.08 -17.11 15.52
C PHE A 18 -3.37 -15.77 14.86
N LEU A 19 -3.34 -14.70 15.63
CA LEU A 19 -3.86 -13.37 15.24
C LEU A 19 -2.78 -12.30 15.35
N THR A 20 -2.79 -11.37 14.43
CA THR A 20 -2.17 -10.04 14.60
C THR A 20 -3.16 -8.96 14.19
N ILE A 21 -3.10 -7.80 14.90
CA ILE A 21 -3.99 -6.66 14.68
C ILE A 21 -3.16 -5.41 14.42
N GLY A 22 -3.50 -4.68 13.39
CA GLY A 22 -2.83 -3.42 13.07
C GLY A 22 -3.34 -2.81 11.76
N SER A 23 -2.97 -1.58 11.48
CA SER A 23 -3.38 -0.93 10.23
C SER A 23 -2.75 -1.56 8.99
N PHE A 24 -1.55 -2.11 9.12
CA PHE A 24 -0.81 -2.80 8.06
C PHE A 24 -0.82 -2.05 6.72
N ASP A 25 -0.68 -0.73 6.77
CA ASP A 25 -0.57 0.09 5.57
C ASP A 25 0.86 0.08 5.04
N GLY A 26 0.97 -0.14 3.73
CA GLY A 26 2.25 -0.31 3.04
C GLY A 26 2.82 -1.72 3.12
N LEU A 27 2.45 -2.57 4.07
CA LEU A 27 2.99 -3.94 4.21
C LEU A 27 4.51 -3.97 4.01
N HIS A 28 5.22 -3.09 4.73
CA HIS A 28 6.68 -2.97 4.66
C HIS A 28 7.38 -4.17 5.30
N ILE A 29 8.69 -4.28 5.15
CA ILE A 29 9.51 -5.41 5.62
C ILE A 29 9.18 -5.78 7.08
N GLY A 30 9.01 -4.79 7.97
CA GLY A 30 8.65 -5.05 9.36
C GLY A 30 7.28 -5.72 9.52
N HIS A 31 6.27 -5.27 8.77
CA HIS A 31 4.95 -5.90 8.77
C HIS A 31 5.01 -7.34 8.23
N ILE A 32 5.70 -7.54 7.12
CA ILE A 32 5.84 -8.86 6.49
C ILE A 32 6.53 -9.83 7.43
N LYS A 33 7.58 -9.41 8.13
CA LYS A 33 8.27 -10.27 9.12
C LYS A 33 7.34 -10.76 10.23
N ILE A 34 6.44 -9.90 10.73
CA ILE A 34 5.43 -10.29 11.72
C ILE A 34 4.48 -11.33 11.13
N ILE A 35 3.98 -11.05 9.93
CA ILE A 35 2.98 -11.87 9.26
C ILE A 35 3.58 -13.24 8.89
N ASP A 36 4.80 -13.30 8.39
CA ASP A 36 5.49 -14.55 8.07
C ASP A 36 5.73 -15.38 9.34
N ASN A 37 6.11 -14.75 10.45
CA ASN A 37 6.27 -15.42 11.74
C ASN A 37 4.92 -15.95 12.27
N LEU A 38 3.86 -15.16 12.17
CA LEU A 38 2.50 -15.55 12.49
C LEU A 38 2.08 -16.81 11.69
N ILE A 39 2.23 -16.76 10.36
CA ILE A 39 1.85 -17.83 9.43
C ILE A 39 2.60 -19.12 9.78
N LYS A 40 3.94 -19.04 9.91
CA LYS A 40 4.79 -20.19 10.24
C LYS A 40 4.38 -20.84 11.55
N ASN A 41 4.15 -20.05 12.61
CA ASN A 41 3.79 -20.59 13.92
C ASN A 41 2.36 -21.14 13.95
N ALA A 42 1.42 -20.52 13.22
CA ALA A 42 0.06 -21.03 13.08
C ALA A 42 0.06 -22.40 12.38
N GLU A 43 0.81 -22.55 11.29
CA GLU A 43 0.98 -23.83 10.58
C GLU A 43 1.55 -24.92 11.48
N LEU A 44 2.63 -24.62 12.22
CA LEU A 44 3.24 -25.58 13.17
C LEU A 44 2.29 -26.00 14.30
N SER A 45 1.32 -25.18 14.65
CA SER A 45 0.34 -25.44 15.71
C SER A 45 -1.00 -25.96 15.17
N ASN A 46 -1.11 -26.26 13.88
CA ASN A 46 -2.34 -26.64 13.19
C ASN A 46 -3.49 -25.64 13.42
N CYS A 47 -3.15 -24.34 13.51
CA CYS A 47 -4.07 -23.23 13.60
C CYS A 47 -4.10 -22.46 12.28
N LYS A 48 -5.08 -21.57 12.13
CA LYS A 48 -5.18 -20.65 11.00
C LYS A 48 -4.48 -19.33 11.30
N SER A 49 -3.87 -18.76 10.30
CA SER A 49 -3.25 -17.43 10.37
C SER A 49 -4.27 -16.33 10.03
N LEU A 50 -4.42 -15.36 10.92
CA LEU A 50 -5.39 -14.25 10.77
C LEU A 50 -4.70 -12.90 10.95
N VAL A 51 -4.91 -12.01 10.00
CA VAL A 51 -4.60 -10.58 10.12
C VAL A 51 -5.92 -9.81 10.22
N ILE A 52 -6.02 -8.96 11.23
CA ILE A 52 -7.09 -7.96 11.33
C ILE A 52 -6.51 -6.59 11.02
N SER A 53 -7.11 -5.90 10.06
CA SER A 53 -6.84 -4.51 9.76
C SER A 53 -8.12 -3.67 9.83
N PHE A 54 -8.03 -2.37 9.53
CA PHE A 54 -9.14 -1.44 9.71
C PHE A 54 -9.43 -0.69 8.41
N ASN A 55 -10.72 -0.56 8.07
CA ASN A 55 -11.15 0.18 6.89
C ASN A 55 -12.41 1.02 7.20
N PRO A 56 -12.37 2.38 7.03
CA PRO A 56 -11.18 3.15 6.64
C PRO A 56 -10.04 3.05 7.65
N HIS A 57 -8.83 3.41 7.21
CA HIS A 57 -7.68 3.48 8.11
C HIS A 57 -7.95 4.49 9.25
N PRO A 58 -7.62 4.19 10.53
CA PRO A 58 -7.95 5.06 11.67
C PRO A 58 -7.55 6.53 11.48
N LYS A 59 -6.37 6.80 10.91
CA LYS A 59 -5.94 8.19 10.63
C LYS A 59 -6.77 8.88 9.55
N ILE A 60 -7.34 8.14 8.60
CA ILE A 60 -8.27 8.71 7.61
C ILE A 60 -9.59 9.05 8.30
N PHE A 61 -10.11 8.14 9.11
CA PHE A 61 -11.36 8.34 9.83
C PHE A 61 -11.33 9.58 10.74
N PHE A 62 -10.29 9.71 11.56
CA PHE A 62 -10.20 10.84 12.50
C PHE A 62 -9.76 12.16 11.88
N ASN A 63 -8.88 12.13 10.85
CA ASN A 63 -8.25 13.34 10.32
C ASN A 63 -8.80 13.77 8.97
N ASN A 64 -9.80 13.07 8.38
CA ASN A 64 -10.28 13.28 7.02
C ASN A 64 -9.13 13.37 5.98
N SER A 65 -8.06 12.60 6.21
CA SER A 65 -6.86 12.66 5.37
C SER A 65 -7.14 12.03 4.02
N ASN A 66 -7.24 12.85 2.98
CA ASN A 66 -7.25 12.37 1.59
C ASN A 66 -5.81 11.98 1.17
N ASN A 67 -5.68 11.03 0.26
CA ASN A 67 -4.39 10.61 -0.31
C ASN A 67 -3.38 10.16 0.75
N PHE A 68 -3.76 9.23 1.60
CA PHE A 68 -2.97 8.80 2.74
C PHE A 68 -2.42 7.37 2.60
N MET A 69 -3.17 6.45 1.98
CA MET A 69 -2.82 5.04 1.92
C MET A 69 -1.60 4.78 1.02
N ILE A 70 -0.70 3.93 1.46
CA ILE A 70 0.43 3.46 0.64
C ILE A 70 -0.05 2.39 -0.35
N ASN A 71 -0.99 1.55 0.07
CA ASN A 71 -1.59 0.50 -0.75
C ASN A 71 -3.11 0.63 -0.77
N ASP A 72 -3.74 0.33 -1.91
CA ASP A 72 -5.15 0.00 -1.96
C ASP A 72 -5.43 -1.40 -1.39
N ILE A 73 -6.71 -1.74 -1.23
CA ILE A 73 -7.12 -3.03 -0.67
C ILE A 73 -6.76 -4.20 -1.59
N ASP A 74 -6.85 -4.04 -2.90
CA ASP A 74 -6.53 -5.11 -3.86
C ASP A 74 -5.04 -5.46 -3.82
N SER A 75 -4.18 -4.44 -3.71
CA SER A 75 -2.74 -4.62 -3.51
C SER A 75 -2.43 -5.30 -2.18
N LYS A 76 -3.11 -4.91 -1.08
CA LYS A 76 -2.98 -5.57 0.23
C LYS A 76 -3.35 -7.05 0.14
N ILE A 77 -4.50 -7.37 -0.47
CA ILE A 77 -4.96 -8.75 -0.67
C ILE A 77 -3.94 -9.54 -1.51
N LYS A 78 -3.47 -8.97 -2.61
CA LYS A 78 -2.47 -9.60 -3.50
C LYS A 78 -1.19 -9.94 -2.74
N ILE A 79 -0.61 -8.99 -2.00
CA ILE A 79 0.61 -9.19 -1.23
C ILE A 79 0.42 -10.29 -0.18
N LEU A 80 -0.60 -10.19 0.65
CA LEU A 80 -0.85 -11.16 1.73
C LEU A 80 -1.18 -12.57 1.19
N SER A 81 -1.82 -12.66 0.04
CA SER A 81 -2.08 -13.95 -0.63
C SER A 81 -0.78 -14.64 -1.06
N HIS A 82 0.23 -13.88 -1.51
CA HIS A 82 1.55 -14.45 -1.86
C HIS A 82 2.27 -15.02 -0.64
N HIS A 83 2.07 -14.44 0.54
CA HIS A 83 2.60 -14.95 1.82
C HIS A 83 1.81 -16.12 2.39
N LYS A 84 0.74 -16.61 1.71
CA LYS A 84 -0.09 -17.74 2.13
C LYS A 84 -0.84 -17.52 3.45
N LEU A 85 -1.17 -16.28 3.79
CA LEU A 85 -2.07 -15.96 4.90
C LEU A 85 -3.42 -16.68 4.70
N ASP A 86 -4.00 -17.27 5.76
CA ASP A 86 -5.31 -17.92 5.64
C ASP A 86 -6.46 -16.89 5.58
N TYR A 87 -6.46 -15.91 6.50
CA TYR A 87 -7.55 -14.95 6.67
C TYR A 87 -7.07 -13.51 6.79
N LEU A 88 -7.70 -12.62 6.05
CA LEU A 88 -7.63 -11.17 6.25
C LEU A 88 -9.02 -10.64 6.58
N ILE A 89 -9.16 -9.96 7.71
CA ILE A 89 -10.37 -9.23 8.09
C ILE A 89 -10.04 -7.74 8.12
N ASP A 90 -10.69 -6.96 7.25
CA ASP A 90 -10.75 -5.51 7.39
C ASP A 90 -11.98 -5.17 8.22
N LEU A 91 -11.78 -4.79 9.48
CA LEU A 91 -12.86 -4.30 10.34
C LEU A 91 -13.36 -2.96 9.85
N VAL A 92 -14.70 -2.84 9.79
CA VAL A 92 -15.35 -1.54 9.59
C VAL A 92 -14.97 -0.62 10.74
N PHE A 93 -14.22 0.44 10.41
CA PHE A 93 -13.78 1.43 11.38
C PHE A 93 -14.75 2.60 11.40
N ASP A 94 -15.73 2.51 12.28
CA ASP A 94 -16.84 3.47 12.42
C ASP A 94 -17.00 3.94 13.88
N ASP A 95 -17.99 4.81 14.12
CA ASP A 95 -18.28 5.34 15.46
C ASP A 95 -18.63 4.21 16.44
N SER A 96 -19.25 3.12 15.99
CA SER A 96 -19.60 1.99 16.85
C SER A 96 -18.37 1.25 17.38
N LEU A 97 -17.33 1.08 16.54
CA LEU A 97 -16.07 0.46 16.93
C LEU A 97 -15.23 1.41 17.80
N THR A 98 -15.19 2.69 17.44
CA THR A 98 -14.33 3.69 18.13
C THR A 98 -14.87 4.11 19.50
N SER A 99 -16.16 3.91 19.77
CA SER A 99 -16.77 4.17 21.07
C SER A 99 -16.55 3.08 22.10
N LEU A 100 -16.14 1.87 21.69
CA LEU A 100 -15.87 0.78 22.61
C LEU A 100 -14.70 1.11 23.54
N SER A 101 -14.89 0.89 24.84
CA SER A 101 -13.78 0.82 25.77
C SER A 101 -12.82 -0.31 25.38
N TYR A 102 -11.59 -0.28 25.86
CA TYR A 102 -10.64 -1.36 25.56
C TYR A 102 -11.16 -2.74 26.02
N GLY A 103 -11.81 -2.81 27.19
CA GLY A 103 -12.36 -4.07 27.70
C GLY A 103 -13.55 -4.58 26.89
N GLU A 104 -14.42 -3.69 26.39
CA GLU A 104 -15.53 -4.09 25.51
C GLU A 104 -15.01 -4.61 24.17
N PHE A 105 -13.98 -3.97 23.61
CA PHE A 105 -13.33 -4.43 22.39
C PHE A 105 -12.70 -5.83 22.59
N GLU A 106 -11.96 -6.02 23.67
CA GLU A 106 -11.37 -7.31 24.04
C GLU A 106 -12.45 -8.40 24.11
N ASN A 107 -13.47 -8.21 24.97
CA ASN A 107 -14.52 -9.20 25.16
C ASN A 107 -15.21 -9.53 23.82
N LYS A 108 -15.63 -8.53 23.04
CA LYS A 108 -16.30 -8.77 21.76
C LYS A 108 -15.40 -9.51 20.77
N LEU A 109 -14.10 -9.19 20.69
CA LEU A 109 -13.18 -9.82 19.76
C LEU A 109 -12.95 -11.30 20.14
N PHE A 110 -12.70 -11.56 21.43
CA PHE A 110 -12.38 -12.91 21.90
C PHE A 110 -13.63 -13.81 21.99
N ASP A 111 -14.83 -13.25 22.13
CA ASP A 111 -16.07 -14.01 22.03
C ASP A 111 -16.38 -14.52 20.61
N ARG A 112 -15.78 -13.89 19.59
CA ARG A 112 -16.02 -14.19 18.16
C ARG A 112 -14.95 -15.03 17.50
N LEU A 113 -13.77 -15.15 18.13
CA LEU A 113 -12.61 -15.82 17.57
C LEU A 113 -12.00 -16.79 18.59
N SER A 114 -11.70 -18.01 18.18
CA SER A 114 -10.92 -18.95 18.99
C SER A 114 -9.41 -18.63 18.88
N ILE A 115 -8.99 -17.56 19.58
CA ILE A 115 -7.60 -17.08 19.53
C ILE A 115 -6.72 -17.94 20.44
N LYS A 116 -5.68 -18.57 19.89
CA LYS A 116 -4.69 -19.33 20.63
C LYS A 116 -3.43 -18.54 20.92
N LYS A 117 -3.07 -17.65 20.00
CA LYS A 117 -1.91 -16.77 20.14
C LYS A 117 -2.12 -15.44 19.44
N LEU A 118 -1.63 -14.39 20.08
CA LEU A 118 -1.71 -13.02 19.59
C LEU A 118 -0.29 -12.46 19.42
N TYR A 119 -0.02 -11.86 18.27
CA TYR A 119 1.20 -11.14 17.97
C TYR A 119 0.90 -9.65 17.83
N ILE A 120 1.51 -8.81 18.65
CA ILE A 120 1.19 -7.38 18.72
C ILE A 120 2.47 -6.55 18.74
N GLY A 121 2.46 -5.46 17.99
CA GLY A 121 3.54 -4.46 18.04
C GLY A 121 3.52 -3.67 19.35
N SER A 122 4.68 -3.25 19.82
CA SER A 122 4.86 -2.47 21.07
C SER A 122 4.11 -1.12 21.09
N ASP A 123 3.80 -0.57 19.93
CA ASP A 123 3.10 0.71 19.76
C ASP A 123 1.57 0.57 19.56
N PHE A 124 1.05 -0.64 19.66
CA PHE A 124 -0.37 -0.90 19.49
C PHE A 124 -1.21 -0.20 20.57
N ARG A 125 -2.26 0.48 20.12
CA ARG A 125 -3.22 1.16 20.97
C ARG A 125 -4.62 0.92 20.42
N TYR A 126 -5.60 0.67 21.30
CA TYR A 126 -6.97 0.32 20.94
C TYR A 126 -7.98 0.85 21.97
N GLY A 127 -9.27 0.68 21.68
CA GLY A 127 -10.35 1.19 22.50
C GLY A 127 -10.52 2.71 22.41
N SER A 128 -11.60 3.19 23.00
CA SER A 128 -11.91 4.61 23.06
C SER A 128 -10.75 5.40 23.65
N ASN A 129 -10.46 6.57 23.08
CA ASN A 129 -9.31 7.42 23.48
C ASN A 129 -7.93 6.73 23.48
N ARG A 130 -7.82 5.54 22.83
CA ARG A 130 -6.57 4.74 22.80
C ARG A 130 -6.08 4.32 24.20
N GLU A 131 -7.01 4.08 25.13
CA GLU A 131 -6.70 3.71 26.52
C GLU A 131 -6.10 2.30 26.65
N GLY A 132 -6.46 1.39 25.75
CA GLY A 132 -5.87 0.05 25.67
C GLY A 132 -4.47 0.09 25.09
N ASP A 133 -3.56 -0.67 25.68
CA ASP A 133 -2.19 -0.86 25.23
C ASP A 133 -1.76 -2.32 25.29
N ILE A 134 -0.49 -2.61 24.98
CA ILE A 134 0.04 -3.97 25.02
C ILE A 134 -0.06 -4.60 26.43
N LYS A 135 0.10 -3.82 27.50
CA LYS A 135 0.07 -4.33 28.88
C LYS A 135 -1.34 -4.72 29.30
N THR A 136 -2.34 -3.91 28.95
CA THR A 136 -3.75 -4.24 29.20
C THR A 136 -4.13 -5.51 28.44
N LEU A 137 -3.74 -5.61 27.16
CA LEU A 137 -4.02 -6.79 26.34
C LEU A 137 -3.31 -8.05 26.84
N GLN A 138 -2.05 -7.95 27.27
CA GLN A 138 -1.33 -9.07 27.88
C GLN A 138 -1.98 -9.53 29.18
N SER A 139 -2.49 -8.62 29.99
CA SER A 139 -3.22 -8.94 31.21
C SER A 139 -4.50 -9.68 30.92
N PHE A 140 -5.29 -9.21 29.93
CA PHE A 140 -6.50 -9.87 29.45
C PHE A 140 -6.20 -11.27 28.90
N CYS A 141 -5.20 -11.40 28.04
CA CYS A 141 -4.78 -12.69 27.47
C CYS A 141 -4.36 -13.68 28.54
N LYS A 142 -3.60 -13.24 29.55
CA LYS A 142 -3.18 -14.08 30.66
C LYS A 142 -4.36 -14.63 31.45
N LEU A 143 -5.38 -13.82 31.75
CA LEU A 143 -6.60 -14.24 32.42
C LEU A 143 -7.38 -15.28 31.60
N ASN A 144 -7.33 -15.21 30.28
CA ASN A 144 -8.03 -16.11 29.35
C ASN A 144 -7.13 -17.26 28.84
N GLN A 145 -5.94 -17.46 29.40
CA GLN A 145 -4.99 -18.52 29.04
C GLN A 145 -4.56 -18.47 27.56
N ILE A 146 -4.45 -17.25 27.00
CA ILE A 146 -4.03 -16.99 25.62
C ILE A 146 -2.61 -16.47 25.62
N LEU A 147 -1.79 -16.95 24.69
CA LEU A 147 -0.43 -16.47 24.50
C LEU A 147 -0.46 -15.11 23.81
N CYS A 148 0.09 -14.08 24.43
CA CYS A 148 0.27 -12.75 23.82
C CYS A 148 1.75 -12.41 23.75
N GLU A 149 2.27 -12.33 22.54
CA GLU A 149 3.68 -12.05 22.26
C GLU A 149 3.83 -10.66 21.68
N GLU A 150 4.64 -9.85 22.36
CA GLU A 150 5.06 -8.56 21.83
C GLU A 150 6.14 -8.78 20.77
N ILE A 151 5.94 -8.20 19.61
CA ILE A 151 6.94 -8.21 18.54
C ILE A 151 7.56 -6.83 18.42
N ASP A 152 8.84 -6.77 18.71
CA ASP A 152 9.63 -5.58 18.41
C ASP A 152 9.85 -5.44 16.90
N LEU A 153 9.25 -4.39 16.35
CA LEU A 153 9.42 -3.98 14.95
C LEU A 153 10.76 -3.26 14.73
N VAL A 154 11.79 -3.61 15.48
CA VAL A 154 13.11 -2.99 15.32
C VAL A 154 13.80 -3.61 14.11
N MET A 155 13.37 -3.18 12.93
CA MET A 155 14.21 -3.26 11.74
C MET A 155 14.71 -1.85 11.45
N GLU A 156 16.00 -1.72 11.36
CA GLU A 156 16.64 -0.46 10.97
C GLU A 156 16.73 -0.41 9.44
N SER A 157 16.42 0.75 8.88
CA SER A 157 16.76 1.06 7.49
C SER A 157 18.26 1.17 7.33
N SER A 158 18.77 1.23 6.12
CA SER A 158 20.18 1.52 5.82
C SER A 158 20.70 2.80 6.51
N GLU A 159 19.79 3.70 6.94
CA GLU A 159 20.10 4.92 7.70
C GLU A 159 20.05 4.73 9.23
N GLY A 160 19.89 3.51 9.74
CA GLY A 160 19.79 3.24 11.17
C GLY A 160 18.49 3.72 11.82
N LYS A 161 17.42 3.95 11.04
CA LYS A 161 16.12 4.41 11.53
C LYS A 161 15.10 3.27 11.55
N LYS A 162 14.22 3.27 12.56
CA LYS A 162 13.10 2.34 12.65
C LYS A 162 12.23 2.42 11.39
N ILE A 163 12.01 1.29 10.72
CA ILE A 163 11.12 1.20 9.56
C ILE A 163 9.67 1.42 9.99
N SER A 164 8.98 2.34 9.33
CA SER A 164 7.58 2.65 9.61
C SER A 164 6.83 3.13 8.36
N SER A 165 5.51 2.92 8.33
CA SER A 165 4.65 3.47 7.26
C SER A 165 4.74 5.00 7.18
N SER A 166 5.02 5.70 8.28
CA SER A 166 5.20 7.15 8.28
C SER A 166 6.46 7.58 7.54
N GLN A 167 7.55 6.85 7.69
CA GLN A 167 8.79 7.08 6.95
C GLN A 167 8.61 6.83 5.45
N ILE A 168 7.94 5.72 5.10
CA ILE A 168 7.64 5.40 3.70
C ILE A 168 6.78 6.48 3.06
N ARG A 169 5.74 6.98 3.76
CA ARG A 169 4.95 8.10 3.26
C ARG A 169 5.79 9.35 3.02
N ASN A 170 6.70 9.68 3.94
CA ASN A 170 7.58 10.81 3.76
C ASN A 170 8.47 10.66 2.52
N TYR A 171 9.06 9.48 2.29
CA TYR A 171 9.86 9.22 1.09
C TYR A 171 9.03 9.34 -0.19
N LEU A 172 7.82 8.77 -0.21
CA LEU A 172 6.93 8.89 -1.37
C LEU A 172 6.53 10.35 -1.62
N GLN A 173 6.15 11.11 -0.59
CA GLN A 173 5.75 12.52 -0.70
C GLN A 173 6.90 13.45 -1.12
N THR A 174 8.14 13.06 -0.86
CA THR A 174 9.34 13.82 -1.27
C THR A 174 9.94 13.31 -2.58
N GLY A 175 9.35 12.28 -3.20
CA GLY A 175 9.81 11.71 -4.47
C GLY A 175 11.01 10.77 -4.36
N GLN A 176 11.39 10.39 -3.15
CA GLN A 176 12.45 9.43 -2.87
C GLN A 176 11.92 7.99 -3.01
N VAL A 177 11.41 7.67 -4.20
CA VAL A 177 10.70 6.41 -4.45
C VAL A 177 11.61 5.20 -4.22
N THR A 178 12.88 5.28 -4.61
CA THR A 178 13.85 4.20 -4.40
C THR A 178 13.98 3.83 -2.92
N LEU A 179 14.09 4.83 -2.02
CA LEU A 179 14.16 4.57 -0.57
C LEU A 179 12.84 3.99 -0.02
N ALA A 180 11.71 4.43 -0.56
CA ALA A 180 10.41 3.83 -0.20
C ALA A 180 10.35 2.36 -0.63
N ASN A 181 10.81 2.03 -1.84
CA ASN A 181 10.84 0.68 -2.39
C ASN A 181 11.74 -0.25 -1.56
N GLU A 182 12.91 0.22 -1.11
CA GLU A 182 13.77 -0.53 -0.20
C GLU A 182 13.03 -0.95 1.07
N LEU A 183 12.31 -0.02 1.72
CA LEU A 183 11.56 -0.32 2.94
C LEU A 183 10.33 -1.19 2.70
N LEU A 184 9.73 -1.10 1.53
CA LEU A 184 8.62 -1.94 1.10
C LEU A 184 9.09 -3.32 0.65
N ASN A 185 10.35 -3.49 0.29
CA ASN A 185 10.93 -4.66 -0.41
C ASN A 185 10.17 -5.01 -1.69
N ARG A 186 9.65 -3.99 -2.36
CA ARG A 186 9.00 -4.04 -3.67
C ARG A 186 8.80 -2.63 -4.20
N GLU A 187 8.52 -2.52 -5.48
CA GLU A 187 8.21 -1.24 -6.09
C GLU A 187 6.85 -0.71 -5.61
N PHE A 188 6.79 0.58 -5.28
CA PHE A 188 5.53 1.29 -5.11
C PHE A 188 4.79 1.28 -6.45
N SER A 189 3.52 0.90 -6.44
CA SER A 189 2.71 0.82 -7.66
C SER A 189 1.36 1.47 -7.50
N ILE A 190 0.80 1.86 -8.63
CA ILE A 190 -0.59 2.34 -8.75
C ILE A 190 -1.29 1.56 -9.86
N LYS A 191 -2.59 1.38 -9.72
CA LYS A 191 -3.44 0.77 -10.74
C LYS A 191 -4.43 1.79 -11.27
N GLY A 192 -4.76 1.67 -12.53
CA GLY A 192 -5.80 2.49 -13.13
C GLY A 192 -6.26 1.98 -14.48
N LYS A 193 -7.48 2.38 -14.82
CA LYS A 193 -8.06 2.12 -16.13
C LYS A 193 -7.54 3.14 -17.13
N VAL A 194 -7.07 2.67 -18.28
CA VAL A 194 -6.56 3.54 -19.33
C VAL A 194 -7.72 4.34 -19.96
N ILE A 195 -7.60 5.66 -19.86
CA ILE A 195 -8.57 6.62 -20.39
C ILE A 195 -8.04 7.32 -21.66
N LYS A 196 -8.94 7.90 -22.44
CA LYS A 196 -8.54 8.73 -23.58
C LYS A 196 -7.93 10.04 -23.09
N GLY A 197 -6.68 10.30 -23.50
CA GLY A 197 -5.98 11.57 -23.33
C GLY A 197 -6.22 12.52 -24.48
N ASP A 198 -5.48 13.65 -24.50
CA ASP A 198 -5.52 14.65 -25.60
C ASP A 198 -4.87 14.15 -26.89
N GLN A 199 -4.26 12.97 -26.87
CA GLN A 199 -3.58 12.32 -28.00
C GLN A 199 -2.44 13.16 -28.63
N ARG A 200 -1.99 14.22 -27.98
CA ARG A 200 -0.87 15.09 -28.46
C ARG A 200 0.43 14.32 -28.63
N GLY A 201 0.70 13.35 -27.77
CA GLY A 201 1.88 12.50 -27.87
C GLY A 201 1.89 11.65 -29.17
N ARG A 202 0.72 11.23 -29.65
CA ARG A 202 0.61 10.48 -30.91
C ARG A 202 1.12 11.25 -32.14
N THR A 203 0.86 12.57 -32.18
CA THR A 203 1.28 13.41 -33.30
C THR A 203 2.81 13.61 -33.37
N VAL A 204 3.49 13.35 -32.28
CA VAL A 204 4.96 13.49 -32.16
C VAL A 204 5.66 12.15 -32.00
N GLY A 205 4.96 11.01 -32.20
CA GLY A 205 5.54 9.67 -32.14
C GLY A 205 5.76 9.11 -30.73
N ILE A 206 5.13 9.72 -29.70
CA ILE A 206 5.24 9.30 -28.29
C ILE A 206 3.83 9.04 -27.73
N PRO A 207 3.16 7.96 -28.13
CA PRO A 207 1.83 7.64 -27.64
C PRO A 207 1.87 7.27 -26.15
N THR A 208 0.98 7.85 -25.32
CA THR A 208 0.90 7.59 -23.89
C THR A 208 -0.41 6.91 -23.50
N ALA A 209 -0.33 5.97 -22.57
CA ALA A 209 -1.48 5.46 -21.82
C ALA A 209 -1.74 6.41 -20.65
N ASN A 210 -2.97 6.91 -20.54
CA ASN A 210 -3.33 7.87 -19.51
C ASN A 210 -4.19 7.19 -18.46
N ILE A 211 -3.85 7.35 -17.17
CA ILE A 211 -4.70 6.94 -16.05
C ILE A 211 -4.91 8.11 -15.08
N GLU A 212 -6.07 8.19 -14.44
CA GLU A 212 -6.25 9.07 -13.30
C GLU A 212 -5.45 8.54 -12.12
N TYR A 213 -4.84 9.44 -11.33
CA TYR A 213 -4.17 9.02 -10.11
C TYR A 213 -5.19 8.46 -9.12
N PRO A 214 -4.98 7.26 -8.54
CA PRO A 214 -5.98 6.62 -7.68
C PRO A 214 -6.28 7.46 -6.43
N LYS A 215 -7.56 7.67 -6.16
CA LYS A 215 -8.02 8.39 -4.97
C LYS A 215 -7.67 7.61 -3.70
N GLY A 216 -7.32 8.32 -2.65
CA GLY A 216 -6.99 7.73 -1.35
C GLY A 216 -5.55 7.26 -1.22
N LEU A 217 -4.84 6.98 -2.32
CA LEU A 217 -3.42 6.67 -2.27
C LEU A 217 -2.57 7.92 -2.03
N ILE A 218 -1.45 7.71 -1.34
CA ILE A 218 -0.44 8.75 -1.11
C ILE A 218 0.03 9.32 -2.45
N GLN A 219 -0.01 10.63 -2.58
CA GLN A 219 0.41 11.28 -3.81
C GLN A 219 1.91 11.55 -3.80
N ILE A 220 2.61 11.01 -4.81
CA ILE A 220 4.01 11.36 -5.09
C ILE A 220 4.09 12.74 -5.74
N PRO A 221 5.24 13.43 -5.73
CA PRO A 221 5.39 14.72 -6.40
C PRO A 221 5.22 14.62 -7.91
N TYR A 222 4.71 15.68 -8.52
CA TYR A 222 4.67 15.79 -9.97
C TYR A 222 6.09 15.72 -10.56
N GLY A 223 6.19 15.14 -11.76
CA GLY A 223 7.47 14.96 -12.43
C GLY A 223 7.52 13.75 -13.33
N VAL A 224 8.71 13.43 -13.79
CA VAL A 224 8.98 12.28 -14.67
C VAL A 224 9.65 11.17 -13.88
N TYR A 225 9.19 9.94 -14.10
CA TYR A 225 9.62 8.74 -13.37
C TYR A 225 9.99 7.62 -14.33
N ALA A 226 11.03 6.86 -14.00
CA ALA A 226 11.30 5.56 -14.58
C ALA A 226 10.33 4.53 -14.01
N VAL A 227 9.64 3.79 -14.88
CA VAL A 227 8.59 2.85 -14.48
C VAL A 227 8.67 1.54 -15.25
N LYS A 228 8.11 0.48 -14.66
CA LYS A 228 7.69 -0.71 -15.41
C LYS A 228 6.16 -0.79 -15.33
N THR A 229 5.53 -1.11 -16.46
CA THR A 229 4.08 -1.19 -16.55
C THR A 229 3.64 -2.60 -16.86
N LYS A 230 2.74 -3.12 -16.05
CA LYS A 230 2.12 -4.42 -16.29
C LYS A 230 0.88 -4.25 -17.17
N VAL A 231 0.95 -4.83 -18.37
CA VAL A 231 -0.15 -4.90 -19.33
C VAL A 231 -0.37 -6.37 -19.70
N ASN A 232 -1.55 -6.92 -19.44
CA ASN A 232 -1.87 -8.32 -19.78
C ASN A 232 -0.77 -9.32 -19.37
N GLU A 233 -0.37 -9.31 -18.10
CA GLU A 233 0.69 -10.15 -17.50
C GLU A 233 2.14 -9.88 -18.00
N LYS A 234 2.36 -8.97 -18.93
CA LYS A 234 3.68 -8.57 -19.40
C LYS A 234 4.18 -7.33 -18.69
N MET A 235 5.41 -7.38 -18.21
CA MET A 235 6.11 -6.22 -17.65
C MET A 235 6.88 -5.52 -18.76
N LEU A 236 6.58 -4.25 -18.97
CA LEU A 236 7.15 -3.41 -20.03
C LEU A 236 7.83 -2.19 -19.41
N ASN A 237 9.00 -1.83 -19.90
CA ASN A 237 9.70 -0.63 -19.45
C ASN A 237 9.01 0.63 -20.00
N GLY A 238 9.08 1.72 -19.24
CA GLY A 238 8.47 2.99 -19.63
C GLY A 238 8.98 4.19 -18.89
N ILE A 239 8.44 5.34 -19.22
CA ILE A 239 8.51 6.57 -18.44
C ILE A 239 7.11 7.11 -18.21
N VAL A 240 6.89 7.65 -17.04
CA VAL A 240 5.65 8.33 -16.68
C VAL A 240 5.92 9.82 -16.53
N ASN A 241 5.08 10.64 -17.13
CA ASN A 241 4.88 12.02 -16.73
C ASN A 241 3.66 12.09 -15.81
N PHE A 242 3.88 12.43 -14.54
CA PHE A 242 2.81 12.66 -13.57
C PHE A 242 2.62 14.16 -13.37
N GLY A 243 1.44 14.66 -13.66
CA GLY A 243 1.16 16.08 -13.63
C GLY A 243 -0.32 16.41 -13.50
N MET A 244 -0.62 17.70 -13.43
CA MET A 244 -1.99 18.22 -13.38
C MET A 244 -2.50 18.52 -14.78
N ARG A 245 -3.60 17.88 -15.15
CA ARG A 245 -4.30 18.23 -16.38
C ARG A 245 -5.38 19.27 -16.09
N PRO A 246 -5.28 20.47 -16.66
CA PRO A 246 -6.38 21.43 -16.60
C PRO A 246 -7.54 20.93 -17.47
N THR A 247 -8.68 20.67 -16.86
CA THR A 247 -9.96 20.48 -17.54
C THR A 247 -10.84 21.71 -17.32
N PHE A 248 -11.93 21.86 -18.08
CA PHE A 248 -12.80 23.06 -17.98
C PHE A 248 -13.33 23.32 -16.57
N ASP A 249 -13.50 22.26 -15.73
CA ASP A 249 -14.10 22.40 -14.40
C ASP A 249 -13.23 21.93 -13.24
N LYS A 250 -12.15 21.15 -13.47
CA LYS A 250 -11.31 20.57 -12.42
C LYS A 250 -9.87 20.37 -12.87
N LYS A 251 -8.96 20.46 -11.91
CA LYS A 251 -7.57 20.01 -12.08
C LYS A 251 -7.49 18.58 -11.59
N ILE A 252 -7.26 17.63 -12.48
CA ILE A 252 -7.18 16.20 -12.15
C ILE A 252 -5.72 15.75 -12.30
N PRO A 253 -5.14 15.08 -11.29
CA PRO A 253 -3.83 14.46 -11.41
C PRO A 253 -3.88 13.30 -12.42
N ILE A 254 -3.09 13.40 -13.49
CA ILE A 254 -3.02 12.40 -14.55
C ILE A 254 -1.61 11.80 -14.60
N VAL A 255 -1.56 10.50 -14.79
CA VAL A 255 -0.34 9.75 -15.06
C VAL A 255 -0.34 9.40 -16.55
N GLU A 256 0.62 9.95 -17.29
CA GLU A 256 0.81 9.73 -18.72
C GLU A 256 1.99 8.78 -18.91
N ASP A 257 1.73 7.54 -19.20
CA ASP A 257 2.72 6.48 -19.31
C ASP A 257 3.10 6.22 -20.76
N PHE A 258 4.34 6.52 -21.12
CA PHE A 258 4.95 6.14 -22.38
C PHE A 258 5.64 4.77 -22.22
N ILE A 259 4.98 3.71 -22.64
CA ILE A 259 5.46 2.34 -22.60
C ILE A 259 6.40 2.10 -23.80
N PHE A 260 7.64 1.68 -23.52
CA PHE A 260 8.64 1.46 -24.58
C PHE A 260 8.29 0.25 -25.46
N ASP A 261 8.52 0.39 -26.75
CA ASP A 261 8.36 -0.67 -27.75
C ASP A 261 6.95 -1.31 -27.75
N PHE A 262 5.93 -0.50 -27.39
CA PHE A 262 4.54 -0.92 -27.25
C PHE A 262 3.60 -0.09 -28.16
N ASN A 263 2.79 -0.76 -28.95
CA ASN A 263 1.94 -0.11 -29.94
C ASN A 263 0.51 -0.72 -30.02
N GLN A 264 0.01 -1.30 -28.92
CA GLN A 264 -1.34 -1.86 -28.88
C GLN A 264 -2.34 -0.84 -28.33
N ASP A 265 -3.60 -0.96 -28.76
CA ASP A 265 -4.70 -0.22 -28.16
C ASP A 265 -5.12 -0.89 -26.85
N ILE A 266 -4.98 -0.17 -25.73
CA ILE A 266 -5.31 -0.64 -24.38
C ILE A 266 -6.33 0.27 -23.68
N TYR A 267 -7.07 1.10 -24.42
CA TYR A 267 -8.13 1.91 -23.82
C TYR A 267 -9.16 1.04 -23.09
N GLY A 268 -9.51 1.47 -21.89
CA GLY A 268 -10.45 0.77 -21.03
C GLY A 268 -9.89 -0.45 -20.31
N GLN A 269 -8.66 -0.88 -20.60
CA GLN A 269 -7.97 -1.93 -19.85
C GLN A 269 -7.39 -1.35 -18.54
N GLU A 270 -7.28 -2.18 -17.52
CA GLU A 270 -6.55 -1.86 -16.29
C GLU A 270 -5.07 -2.17 -16.47
N ILE A 271 -4.22 -1.22 -16.08
CA ILE A 271 -2.77 -1.38 -16.02
C ILE A 271 -2.27 -1.12 -14.61
N GLU A 272 -1.12 -1.71 -14.27
CA GLU A 272 -0.43 -1.47 -13.00
C GLU A 272 0.96 -0.89 -13.31
N ILE A 273 1.24 0.31 -12.77
CA ILE A 273 2.48 1.07 -13.01
C ILE A 273 3.33 0.99 -11.76
N TYR A 274 4.54 0.47 -11.88
CA TYR A 274 5.54 0.29 -10.83
C TYR A 274 6.60 1.36 -10.94
N PHE A 275 6.77 2.17 -9.91
CA PHE A 275 7.68 3.31 -9.88
C PHE A 275 9.06 2.89 -9.35
N PHE A 276 10.11 3.17 -10.09
CA PHE A 276 11.49 2.82 -9.74
C PHE A 276 12.24 4.04 -9.19
N GLU A 277 12.30 5.12 -9.95
CA GLU A 277 13.05 6.31 -9.57
C GLU A 277 12.46 7.56 -10.21
N LYS A 278 12.56 8.69 -9.50
CA LYS A 278 12.20 10.01 -10.03
C LYS A 278 13.35 10.56 -10.87
N ILE A 279 13.10 10.80 -12.15
CA ILE A 279 14.11 11.34 -13.08
C ILE A 279 14.25 12.85 -12.91
N ARG A 280 13.12 13.59 -12.86
CA ARG A 280 13.11 15.06 -12.71
C ARG A 280 11.75 15.59 -12.27
N ASN A 281 11.71 16.87 -11.92
CA ASN A 281 10.45 17.61 -11.71
C ASN A 281 9.78 17.95 -13.05
N GLU A 282 8.50 18.36 -13.00
CA GLU A 282 7.86 18.99 -14.16
C GLU A 282 8.60 20.25 -14.58
N GLN A 283 8.65 20.51 -15.88
CA GLN A 283 9.19 21.72 -16.44
C GLN A 283 8.36 22.20 -17.64
N LYS A 284 8.39 23.49 -17.90
CA LYS A 284 7.78 24.09 -19.09
C LYS A 284 8.79 24.15 -20.21
N PHE A 285 8.33 23.98 -21.45
CA PHE A 285 9.15 24.03 -22.66
C PHE A 285 8.68 25.19 -23.55
N ASN A 286 9.62 25.88 -24.20
CA ASN A 286 9.31 27.01 -25.09
C ASN A 286 8.85 26.55 -26.49
N GLY A 287 9.00 25.25 -26.78
CA GLY A 287 8.62 24.68 -28.07
C GLY A 287 8.67 23.17 -28.10
N ILE A 288 8.15 22.59 -29.19
CA ILE A 288 8.01 21.15 -29.36
C ILE A 288 9.38 20.46 -29.49
N GLU A 289 10.35 21.12 -30.09
CA GLU A 289 11.70 20.57 -30.28
C GLU A 289 12.43 20.38 -28.95
N GLU A 290 12.36 21.41 -28.07
CA GLU A 290 12.92 21.34 -26.71
C GLU A 290 12.25 20.21 -25.90
N LEU A 291 10.94 20.08 -25.96
CA LEU A 291 10.19 19.01 -25.34
C LEU A 291 10.64 17.62 -25.83
N LEU A 292 10.76 17.43 -27.15
CA LEU A 292 11.16 16.13 -27.72
C LEU A 292 12.60 15.75 -27.36
N ASN A 293 13.52 16.73 -27.32
CA ASN A 293 14.89 16.49 -26.91
C ASN A 293 14.96 16.07 -25.43
N GLN A 294 14.18 16.73 -24.57
CA GLN A 294 14.10 16.34 -23.18
C GLN A 294 13.50 14.93 -22.98
N ILE A 295 12.42 14.59 -23.71
CA ILE A 295 11.84 13.24 -23.61
C ILE A 295 12.84 12.17 -24.06
N LYS A 296 13.64 12.39 -25.09
CA LYS A 296 14.70 11.47 -25.52
C LYS A 296 15.76 11.28 -24.43
N SER A 297 16.13 12.36 -23.75
CA SER A 297 17.03 12.30 -22.59
C SER A 297 16.42 11.49 -21.45
N ASP A 298 15.16 11.75 -21.09
CA ASP A 298 14.41 11.03 -20.04
C ASP A 298 14.31 9.54 -20.34
N ILE A 299 14.01 9.15 -21.59
CA ILE A 299 14.01 7.74 -22.05
C ILE A 299 15.37 7.09 -21.83
N THR A 300 16.45 7.80 -22.17
CA THR A 300 17.81 7.29 -22.02
C THR A 300 18.14 7.05 -20.54
N VAL A 301 17.77 7.98 -19.68
CA VAL A 301 17.94 7.85 -18.21
C VAL A 301 17.12 6.69 -17.68
N SER A 302 15.83 6.63 -18.05
CA SER A 302 14.94 5.54 -17.62
C SER A 302 15.48 4.16 -18.02
N LYS A 303 15.95 4.00 -19.25
CA LYS A 303 16.56 2.73 -19.71
C LYS A 303 17.76 2.31 -18.88
N LYS A 304 18.61 3.28 -18.44
CA LYS A 304 19.74 2.99 -17.54
C LYS A 304 19.26 2.52 -16.17
N ILE A 305 18.32 3.23 -15.56
CA ILE A 305 17.74 2.89 -14.24
C ILE A 305 17.13 1.48 -14.29
N LEU A 306 16.30 1.19 -15.28
CA LEU A 306 15.55 -0.07 -15.38
C LEU A 306 16.43 -1.28 -15.78
N ASN A 307 17.61 -1.05 -16.38
CA ASN A 307 18.57 -2.11 -16.73
C ASN A 307 19.53 -2.44 -15.59
N HIS A 308 19.76 -1.54 -14.64
CA HIS A 308 20.60 -1.81 -13.47
C HIS A 308 19.87 -2.52 -12.34
N GLY A 309 18.56 -2.73 -12.45
CA GLY A 309 17.72 -3.43 -11.48
C GLY A 309 17.38 -4.89 -11.82
N ASN A 310 18.18 -5.52 -12.69
CA ASN A 310 18.06 -6.96 -13.02
C ASN A 310 19.21 -7.75 -12.40
#